data_95f85ea0377fb9bb5dcab70eef4e5cd4
#
_entry.id   95f85ea0377fb9bb5dcab70eef4e5cd4
#
_cell.length_a   1.000
_cell.length_b   1.000
_cell.length_c   1.000
_cell.angle_alpha   90.00
_cell.angle_beta   90.00
_cell.angle_gamma   90.00
#
_symmetry.space_group_name_H-M   'P 1'
#
loop_
_entity.id
_entity.type
_entity.pdbx_description
1 polymer ?
#
loop_
_entity_poly.entity_id
_entity_poly.type
_entity_poly.pdbx_seq_one_letter_code
_entity_poly.pdbx_strand_id
1 'polypeptide(L)'
;MGNGINKVLPDLYLGNFKDARDREQLARNNITHILSIHDSATPLLQEMTYLCIPAADLPTQNLTQHFRDSIVFMHESRLKGEGCLVHCLAGVSRSVTLVVAYIMTVTELGWQDALAAVRASRPCAGPNMGFLRQLEEFQNTQAHEVRAAPDPALRLYR
;
A
#
# COMPACT_ATOMS: atom_id res chain seq x y z
N MET A 1 4.58 18.54 3.87
CA MET A 1 4.95 17.17 3.49
C MET A 1 3.83 16.23 3.89
N GLY A 2 3.55 15.24 3.08
CA GLY A 2 2.46 14.33 3.35
C GLY A 2 1.08 14.93 3.18
N ASN A 3 0.96 16.05 2.50
CA ASN A 3 -0.32 16.66 2.17
C ASN A 3 -0.68 16.31 0.72
N GLY A 4 -1.94 15.90 0.53
CA GLY A 4 -2.42 15.51 -0.76
C GLY A 4 -2.09 14.07 -1.13
N ILE A 5 -2.83 13.57 -2.09
CA ILE A 5 -2.69 12.19 -2.59
C ILE A 5 -1.62 12.17 -3.68
N ASN A 6 -0.71 11.21 -3.60
CA ASN A 6 0.31 11.00 -4.62
C ASN A 6 0.07 9.68 -5.35
N LYS A 7 0.09 9.72 -6.67
CA LYS A 7 -0.02 8.54 -7.51
C LYS A 7 1.34 7.86 -7.60
N VAL A 8 1.41 6.58 -7.20
CA VAL A 8 2.66 5.82 -7.24
C VAL A 8 2.73 4.83 -8.39
N LEU A 9 1.59 4.31 -8.82
CA LEU A 9 1.41 3.49 -10.02
C LEU A 9 0.05 3.85 -10.59
N PRO A 10 -0.25 3.47 -11.84
CA PRO A 10 -1.63 3.64 -12.35
C PRO A 10 -2.62 3.00 -11.39
N ASP A 11 -3.62 3.76 -10.96
CA ASP A 11 -4.69 3.35 -10.05
C ASP A 11 -4.21 2.98 -8.63
N LEU A 12 -3.01 3.41 -8.23
CA LEU A 12 -2.50 3.19 -6.88
C LEU A 12 -1.95 4.48 -6.29
N TYR A 13 -2.46 4.86 -5.13
CA TYR A 13 -2.21 6.15 -4.50
C TYR A 13 -1.82 6.00 -3.04
N LEU A 14 -0.99 6.94 -2.57
CA LEU A 14 -0.65 7.10 -1.16
C LEU A 14 -1.18 8.43 -0.65
N GLY A 15 -1.56 8.48 0.61
CA GLY A 15 -2.02 9.70 1.27
C GLY A 15 -2.02 9.56 2.78
N ASN A 16 -2.49 10.62 3.45
CA ASN A 16 -2.65 10.64 4.90
C ASN A 16 -4.13 10.43 5.27
N PHE A 17 -4.44 10.47 6.58
CA PHE A 17 -5.81 10.21 7.01
C PHE A 17 -6.80 11.30 6.61
N LYS A 18 -6.33 12.53 6.37
CA LYS A 18 -7.18 13.61 5.87
C LYS A 18 -7.54 13.38 4.41
N ASP A 19 -6.58 12.93 3.63
CA ASP A 19 -6.80 12.61 2.22
C ASP A 19 -7.86 11.53 2.05
N ALA A 20 -7.87 10.56 2.96
CA ALA A 20 -8.84 9.46 2.93
C ALA A 20 -10.27 9.90 3.20
N ARG A 21 -10.48 11.13 3.65
CA ARG A 21 -11.79 11.74 3.92
C ARG A 21 -12.17 12.80 2.90
N ASP A 22 -11.27 13.13 2.01
CA ASP A 22 -11.45 14.21 1.03
C ASP A 22 -12.13 13.65 -0.22
N ARG A 23 -13.46 13.68 -0.21
CA ARG A 23 -14.28 13.12 -1.29
C ARG A 23 -13.97 13.74 -2.64
N GLU A 24 -13.57 15.00 -2.66
CA GLU A 24 -13.23 15.67 -3.91
C GLU A 24 -11.98 15.10 -4.55
N GLN A 25 -10.90 14.91 -3.76
CA GLN A 25 -9.69 14.26 -4.24
C GLN A 25 -9.94 12.81 -4.65
N LEU A 26 -10.73 12.09 -3.85
CA LEU A 26 -11.05 10.68 -4.14
C LEU A 26 -11.80 10.56 -5.45
N ALA A 27 -12.79 11.39 -5.68
CA ALA A 27 -13.57 11.38 -6.93
C ALA A 27 -12.70 11.75 -8.12
N ARG A 28 -11.85 12.75 -7.95
CA ARG A 28 -10.97 13.24 -9.02
C ARG A 28 -10.02 12.17 -9.52
N ASN A 29 -9.60 11.27 -8.63
CA ASN A 29 -8.66 10.19 -8.95
C ASN A 29 -9.35 8.84 -9.17
N ASN A 30 -10.68 8.84 -9.27
CA ASN A 30 -11.48 7.62 -9.44
C ASN A 30 -11.17 6.56 -8.39
N ILE A 31 -10.97 6.98 -7.14
CA ILE A 31 -10.68 6.07 -6.03
C ILE A 31 -11.98 5.47 -5.52
N THR A 32 -12.05 4.14 -5.51
CA THR A 32 -13.18 3.36 -5.04
C THR A 32 -12.80 2.43 -3.89
N HIS A 33 -11.51 2.19 -3.71
CA HIS A 33 -10.97 1.28 -2.71
C HIS A 33 -10.03 2.04 -1.79
N ILE A 34 -10.14 1.79 -0.48
CA ILE A 34 -9.29 2.42 0.53
C ILE A 34 -8.71 1.34 1.43
N LEU A 35 -7.38 1.27 1.50
CA LEU A 35 -6.67 0.43 2.45
C LEU A 35 -6.17 1.33 3.57
N SER A 36 -6.78 1.18 4.75
CA SER A 36 -6.46 1.98 5.93
C SER A 36 -5.64 1.15 6.90
N ILE A 37 -4.45 1.64 7.23
CA ILE A 37 -3.58 0.95 8.20
C ILE A 37 -3.08 1.95 9.24
N HIS A 38 -3.69 1.92 10.41
CA HIS A 38 -3.29 2.69 11.58
C HIS A 38 -3.98 2.14 12.82
N ASP A 39 -3.70 2.73 13.99
CA ASP A 39 -4.20 2.18 15.26
C ASP A 39 -5.71 2.09 15.35
N SER A 40 -6.43 2.96 14.68
CA SER A 40 -7.90 3.04 14.75
C SER A 40 -8.55 2.92 13.37
N ALA A 41 -7.99 2.07 12.49
CA ALA A 41 -8.49 1.93 11.13
C ALA A 41 -9.93 1.39 11.12
N THR A 42 -10.84 2.18 10.58
CA THR A 42 -12.27 1.84 10.46
C THR A 42 -12.83 2.38 9.15
N PRO A 43 -13.85 1.74 8.56
CA PRO A 43 -14.51 2.28 7.37
C PRO A 43 -15.22 3.59 7.73
N LEU A 44 -14.97 4.64 6.95
CA LEU A 44 -15.54 5.95 7.21
C LEU A 44 -16.55 6.41 6.16
N LEU A 45 -16.34 6.05 4.89
CA LEU A 45 -17.20 6.48 3.79
C LEU A 45 -17.95 5.28 3.24
N GLN A 46 -19.28 5.34 3.25
CA GLN A 46 -20.13 4.23 2.83
C GLN A 46 -19.91 3.80 1.39
N GLU A 47 -19.58 4.74 0.53
CA GLU A 47 -19.44 4.49 -0.90
C GLU A 47 -18.15 3.77 -1.28
N MET A 48 -17.22 3.63 -0.34
CA MET A 48 -15.90 3.04 -0.61
C MET A 48 -15.83 1.58 -0.16
N THR A 49 -14.97 0.81 -0.83
CA THR A 49 -14.63 -0.55 -0.43
C THR A 49 -13.36 -0.50 0.42
N TYR A 50 -13.43 -1.05 1.61
CA TYR A 50 -12.35 -0.94 2.60
C TYR A 50 -11.64 -2.24 2.91
N LEU A 51 -10.33 -2.15 3.13
CA LEU A 51 -9.57 -3.10 3.94
C LEU A 51 -8.96 -2.28 5.08
N CYS A 52 -9.34 -2.60 6.32
CA CYS A 52 -8.87 -1.86 7.51
C CYS A 52 -7.98 -2.76 8.34
N ILE A 53 -6.75 -2.31 8.59
CA ILE A 53 -5.74 -3.06 9.33
C ILE A 53 -5.32 -2.24 10.55
N PRO A 54 -5.68 -2.68 11.77
CA PRO A 54 -5.18 -2.00 12.98
C PRO A 54 -3.72 -2.39 13.20
N ALA A 55 -2.84 -1.40 13.16
CA ALA A 55 -1.40 -1.62 13.34
C ALA A 55 -0.72 -0.33 13.78
N ALA A 56 0.30 -0.48 14.61
CA ALA A 56 1.08 0.64 15.13
C ALA A 56 2.27 0.94 14.23
N ASP A 57 2.73 2.20 14.24
CA ASP A 57 3.97 2.57 13.57
C ASP A 57 5.14 2.40 14.53
N LEU A 58 5.47 1.14 14.81
CA LEU A 58 6.55 0.77 15.71
C LEU A 58 7.44 -0.27 15.03
N PRO A 59 8.76 -0.25 15.29
CA PRO A 59 9.66 -1.26 14.71
C PRO A 59 9.32 -2.69 15.09
N THR A 60 8.59 -2.88 16.20
CA THR A 60 8.18 -4.20 16.68
C THR A 60 6.84 -4.68 16.08
N GLN A 61 6.12 -3.81 15.39
CA GLN A 61 4.84 -4.19 14.78
C GLN A 61 5.08 -5.12 13.60
N ASN A 62 4.42 -6.28 13.59
CA ASN A 62 4.50 -7.20 12.46
C ASN A 62 3.54 -6.73 11.36
N LEU A 63 4.07 -6.29 10.23
CA LEU A 63 3.29 -5.96 9.03
C LEU A 63 3.32 -7.08 8.01
N THR A 64 4.34 -7.96 8.05
CA THR A 64 4.48 -9.05 7.10
C THR A 64 3.23 -9.92 7.03
N GLN A 65 2.59 -10.17 8.16
CA GLN A 65 1.35 -10.96 8.22
C GLN A 65 0.21 -10.33 7.42
N HIS A 66 0.28 -9.04 7.12
CA HIS A 66 -0.75 -8.31 6.38
C HIS A 66 -0.39 -8.10 4.91
N PHE A 67 0.82 -8.48 4.49
CA PHE A 67 1.27 -8.21 3.12
C PHE A 67 0.40 -8.89 2.08
N ARG A 68 0.11 -10.17 2.25
CA ARG A 68 -0.66 -10.92 1.26
C ARG A 68 -2.05 -10.33 1.02
N ASP A 69 -2.81 -10.09 2.09
CA ASP A 69 -4.15 -9.54 1.97
C ASP A 69 -4.13 -8.13 1.37
N SER A 70 -3.13 -7.33 1.77
CA SER A 70 -2.97 -5.98 1.24
C SER A 70 -2.62 -5.99 -0.25
N ILE A 71 -1.73 -6.87 -0.65
CA ILE A 71 -1.32 -7.02 -2.05
C ILE A 71 -2.50 -7.43 -2.91
N VAL A 72 -3.28 -8.40 -2.46
CA VAL A 72 -4.48 -8.86 -3.18
C VAL A 72 -5.49 -7.72 -3.30
N PHE A 73 -5.73 -6.99 -2.22
CA PHE A 73 -6.69 -5.88 -2.22
C PHE A 73 -6.30 -4.80 -3.24
N MET A 74 -5.05 -4.35 -3.22
CA MET A 74 -4.55 -3.35 -4.16
C MET A 74 -4.64 -3.85 -5.59
N HIS A 75 -4.29 -5.11 -5.80
CA HIS A 75 -4.26 -5.68 -7.15
C HIS A 75 -5.65 -5.85 -7.75
N GLU A 76 -6.60 -6.33 -6.97
CA GLU A 76 -7.98 -6.48 -7.43
C GLU A 76 -8.57 -5.13 -7.86
N SER A 77 -8.31 -4.06 -7.12
CA SER A 77 -8.75 -2.72 -7.50
C SER A 77 -8.16 -2.30 -8.84
N ARG A 78 -6.85 -2.49 -9.02
CA ARG A 78 -6.17 -2.12 -10.26
C ARG A 78 -6.63 -2.93 -11.46
N LEU A 79 -6.95 -4.21 -11.26
CA LEU A 79 -7.48 -5.06 -12.34
C LEU A 79 -8.82 -4.57 -12.86
N LYS A 80 -9.60 -3.93 -12.00
CA LYS A 80 -10.89 -3.35 -12.40
C LYS A 80 -10.74 -1.97 -13.04
N GLY A 81 -9.52 -1.44 -13.11
CA GLY A 81 -9.30 -0.08 -13.56
C GLY A 81 -9.79 0.97 -12.57
N GLU A 82 -9.88 0.61 -11.29
CA GLU A 82 -10.35 1.49 -10.22
C GLU A 82 -9.21 1.87 -9.30
N GLY A 83 -9.26 3.11 -8.78
CA GLY A 83 -8.20 3.61 -7.93
C GLY A 83 -8.26 3.06 -6.51
N CYS A 84 -7.09 2.75 -5.97
CA CYS A 84 -6.92 2.32 -4.59
C CYS A 84 -6.04 3.34 -3.86
N LEU A 85 -6.55 3.89 -2.75
CA LEU A 85 -5.78 4.73 -1.85
C LEU A 85 -5.30 3.89 -0.68
N VAL A 86 -4.00 3.92 -0.41
CA VAL A 86 -3.41 3.30 0.78
C VAL A 86 -2.96 4.43 1.69
N HIS A 87 -3.45 4.44 2.92
CA HIS A 87 -3.13 5.51 3.86
C HIS A 87 -2.92 4.98 5.28
N CYS A 88 -2.18 5.75 6.06
CA CYS A 88 -2.09 5.62 7.50
C CYS A 88 -2.38 6.99 8.11
N LEU A 89 -1.76 7.39 9.21
CA LEU A 89 -1.98 8.73 9.74
C LEU A 89 -1.25 9.77 8.91
N ALA A 90 0.06 9.64 8.75
CA ALA A 90 0.88 10.59 8.00
C ALA A 90 1.15 10.22 6.55
N GLY A 91 0.95 8.95 6.19
CA GLY A 91 1.27 8.47 4.84
C GLY A 91 2.77 8.38 4.62
N VAL A 92 3.53 8.02 5.66
CA VAL A 92 4.99 8.00 5.63
C VAL A 92 5.56 6.60 5.85
N SER A 93 5.03 5.82 6.79
CA SER A 93 5.67 4.56 7.20
C SER A 93 4.81 3.33 6.93
N ARG A 94 3.68 3.15 7.63
CA ARG A 94 2.86 1.94 7.52
C ARG A 94 2.30 1.72 6.13
N SER A 95 1.66 2.73 5.56
CA SER A 95 1.07 2.64 4.22
C SER A 95 2.14 2.46 3.14
N VAL A 96 3.26 3.15 3.28
CA VAL A 96 4.38 3.04 2.35
C VAL A 96 4.92 1.62 2.34
N THR A 97 5.05 1.00 3.51
CA THR A 97 5.53 -0.38 3.62
C THR A 97 4.67 -1.35 2.82
N LEU A 98 3.35 -1.22 2.93
CA LEU A 98 2.43 -2.09 2.17
C LEU A 98 2.55 -1.87 0.66
N VAL A 99 2.68 -0.62 0.23
CA VAL A 99 2.82 -0.31 -1.20
C VAL A 99 4.16 -0.81 -1.75
N VAL A 100 5.24 -0.68 -0.97
CA VAL A 100 6.55 -1.22 -1.38
C VAL A 100 6.46 -2.74 -1.55
N ALA A 101 5.83 -3.44 -0.61
CA ALA A 101 5.64 -4.90 -0.72
C ALA A 101 4.85 -5.26 -1.97
N TYR A 102 3.83 -4.48 -2.31
CA TYR A 102 3.05 -4.68 -3.53
C TYR A 102 3.91 -4.50 -4.79
N ILE A 103 4.68 -3.42 -4.85
CA ILE A 103 5.54 -3.16 -6.01
C ILE A 103 6.57 -4.29 -6.19
N MET A 104 7.16 -4.78 -5.10
CA MET A 104 8.08 -5.91 -5.12
C MET A 104 7.44 -7.17 -5.71
N THR A 105 6.14 -7.33 -5.49
CA THR A 105 5.40 -8.52 -5.96
C THR A 105 5.05 -8.44 -7.44
N VAL A 106 4.64 -7.26 -7.93
CA VAL A 106 4.19 -7.11 -9.32
C VAL A 106 5.30 -6.69 -10.28
N THR A 107 6.50 -6.44 -9.75
CA THR A 107 7.69 -6.13 -10.55
C THR A 107 8.82 -7.08 -10.13
N GLU A 108 9.98 -6.95 -10.76
CA GLU A 108 11.18 -7.69 -10.33
C GLU A 108 12.06 -6.86 -9.38
N LEU A 109 11.57 -5.70 -8.92
CA LEU A 109 12.36 -4.81 -8.07
C LEU A 109 12.53 -5.38 -6.66
N GLY A 110 13.73 -5.21 -6.09
CA GLY A 110 13.97 -5.44 -4.68
C GLY A 110 13.39 -4.28 -3.85
N TRP A 111 13.42 -4.43 -2.52
CA TRP A 111 12.78 -3.45 -1.64
C TRP A 111 13.39 -2.05 -1.75
N GLN A 112 14.71 -1.94 -1.96
CA GLN A 112 15.38 -0.64 -2.06
C GLN A 112 14.94 0.13 -3.30
N ASP A 113 14.90 -0.54 -4.45
CA ASP A 113 14.46 0.10 -5.69
C ASP A 113 12.97 0.38 -5.69
N ALA A 114 12.17 -0.51 -5.10
CA ALA A 114 10.73 -0.28 -4.95
C ALA A 114 10.46 0.95 -4.06
N LEU A 115 11.20 1.08 -2.95
CA LEU A 115 11.07 2.24 -2.08
C LEU A 115 11.52 3.53 -2.79
N ALA A 116 12.60 3.45 -3.58
CA ALA A 116 13.05 4.60 -4.36
C ALA A 116 11.99 5.04 -5.36
N ALA A 117 11.30 4.10 -5.99
CA ALA A 117 10.21 4.41 -6.91
C ALA A 117 9.05 5.11 -6.19
N VAL A 118 8.70 4.68 -4.98
CA VAL A 118 7.68 5.34 -4.17
C VAL A 118 8.11 6.76 -3.80
N ARG A 119 9.37 6.93 -3.39
CA ARG A 119 9.91 8.25 -3.02
C ARG A 119 9.93 9.23 -4.18
N ALA A 120 10.02 8.74 -5.41
CA ALA A 120 9.94 9.61 -6.59
C ALA A 120 8.59 10.33 -6.66
N SER A 121 7.51 9.68 -6.22
CA SER A 121 6.17 10.26 -6.21
C SER A 121 5.80 10.88 -4.86
N ARG A 122 6.32 10.35 -3.77
CA ARG A 122 6.03 10.82 -2.41
C ARG A 122 7.34 10.93 -1.63
N PRO A 123 8.03 12.08 -1.72
CA PRO A 123 9.37 12.24 -1.12
C PRO A 123 9.45 11.99 0.38
N CYS A 124 8.35 12.16 1.11
CA CYS A 124 8.33 11.93 2.56
C CYS A 124 8.26 10.44 2.93
N ALA A 125 8.14 9.54 1.96
CA ALA A 125 8.03 8.10 2.24
C ALA A 125 9.25 7.58 3.00
N GLY A 126 9.00 6.96 4.17
CA GLY A 126 10.07 6.49 5.04
C GLY A 126 9.56 5.46 6.04
N PRO A 127 9.54 4.16 5.69
CA PRO A 127 9.20 3.12 6.66
C PRO A 127 10.17 3.14 7.84
N ASN A 128 9.68 2.80 9.04
CA ASN A 128 10.57 2.67 10.18
C ASN A 128 11.52 1.48 10.00
N MET A 129 12.56 1.41 10.84
CA MET A 129 13.63 0.41 10.70
C MET A 129 13.14 -1.03 10.78
N GLY A 130 12.14 -1.29 11.61
CA GLY A 130 11.56 -2.64 11.70
C GLY A 130 10.83 -3.03 10.43
N PHE A 131 10.14 -2.08 9.81
CA PHE A 131 9.44 -2.33 8.55
C PHE A 131 10.43 -2.54 7.40
N LEU A 132 11.54 -1.82 7.39
CA LEU A 132 12.58 -2.05 6.37
C LEU A 132 13.15 -3.47 6.47
N ARG A 133 13.37 -3.95 7.69
CA ARG A 133 13.82 -5.34 7.91
C ARG A 133 12.79 -6.35 7.42
N GLN A 134 11.52 -6.06 7.64
CA GLN A 134 10.44 -6.94 7.18
C GLN A 134 10.35 -6.97 5.66
N LEU A 135 10.57 -5.83 5.00
CA LEU A 135 10.60 -5.78 3.53
C LEU A 135 11.79 -6.57 2.98
N GLU A 136 12.97 -6.46 3.60
CA GLU A 136 14.14 -7.24 3.19
C GLU A 136 13.88 -8.73 3.35
N GLU A 137 13.32 -9.13 4.49
CA GLU A 137 12.97 -10.53 4.75
C GLU A 137 11.92 -11.03 3.77
N PHE A 138 10.90 -10.23 3.48
CA PHE A 138 9.87 -10.57 2.50
C PHE A 138 10.50 -10.79 1.12
N GLN A 139 11.42 -9.96 0.70
CA GLN A 139 12.14 -10.12 -0.56
C GLN A 139 12.85 -11.47 -0.61
N ASN A 140 13.53 -11.86 0.47
CA ASN A 140 14.35 -13.05 0.49
C ASN A 140 13.55 -14.34 0.63
N THR A 141 12.32 -14.29 1.16
CA THR A 141 11.58 -15.50 1.52
C THR A 141 10.20 -15.62 0.89
N GLN A 142 9.44 -14.53 0.77
CA GLN A 142 8.01 -14.59 0.47
C GLN A 142 7.56 -13.93 -0.82
N ALA A 143 8.23 -12.90 -1.30
CA ALA A 143 7.79 -12.18 -2.50
C ALA A 143 7.67 -13.11 -3.70
N HIS A 144 8.62 -14.02 -3.87
CA HIS A 144 8.60 -15.00 -4.95
C HIS A 144 7.42 -15.95 -4.81
N GLU A 145 7.12 -16.41 -3.61
CA GLU A 145 5.99 -17.29 -3.34
C GLU A 145 4.65 -16.62 -3.65
N VAL A 146 4.50 -15.35 -3.30
CA VAL A 146 3.28 -14.60 -3.59
C VAL A 146 3.11 -14.46 -5.11
N ARG A 147 4.19 -14.17 -5.84
CA ARG A 147 4.14 -14.11 -7.31
C ARG A 147 3.76 -15.43 -7.94
N ALA A 148 4.21 -16.54 -7.35
CA ALA A 148 3.93 -17.89 -7.83
C ALA A 148 2.61 -18.46 -7.32
N ALA A 149 1.89 -17.71 -6.45
CA ALA A 149 0.64 -18.17 -5.87
C ALA A 149 -0.40 -18.46 -6.94
N PRO A 150 -1.35 -19.40 -6.68
CA PRO A 150 -2.37 -19.73 -7.67
C PRO A 150 -3.43 -18.65 -7.89
N ASP A 151 -3.27 -17.46 -7.32
CA ASP A 151 -4.18 -16.35 -7.57
C ASP A 151 -3.94 -15.81 -8.99
N PRO A 152 -4.90 -16.00 -9.92
CA PRO A 152 -4.72 -15.55 -11.30
C PRO A 152 -4.52 -14.04 -11.42
N ALA A 153 -5.06 -13.26 -10.48
CA ALA A 153 -4.94 -11.81 -10.49
C ALA A 153 -3.48 -11.38 -10.38
N LEU A 154 -2.71 -12.01 -9.51
CA LEU A 154 -1.32 -11.66 -9.29
C LEU A 154 -0.42 -12.04 -10.47
N ARG A 155 -0.82 -13.01 -11.28
CA ARG A 155 -0.02 -13.47 -12.43
C ARG A 155 -0.05 -12.51 -13.62
N LEU A 156 -1.06 -11.66 -13.71
CA LEU A 156 -1.24 -10.78 -14.86
C LEU A 156 -0.19 -9.67 -14.95
N TYR A 157 0.52 -9.38 -13.87
CA TYR A 157 1.49 -8.30 -13.81
C TYR A 157 2.95 -8.77 -13.73
N ARG A 158 3.19 -10.01 -14.00
CA ARG A 158 4.56 -10.52 -14.04
C ARG A 158 5.32 -10.04 -15.26
#